data_54abd74c3e0622ababa6e1e0b19100e8
#
_entry.id   54abd74c3e0622ababa6e1e0b19100e8
#
_cell.length_a   1.000
_cell.length_b   1.000
_cell.length_c   1.000
_cell.angle_alpha   90.00
_cell.angle_beta   90.00
_cell.angle_gamma   90.00
#
_symmetry.space_group_name_H-M   'P 1'
#
loop_
_entity.id
_entity.type
_entity.pdbx_description
1 polymer ?
#
loop_
_entity_poly.entity_id
_entity_poly.type
_entity_poly.pdbx_seq_one_letter_code
_entity_poly.pdbx_strand_id
1 'polypeptide(L)'
;TFIDFGAEAGHTVNPLDTDTLSYFPNVKAYITDKTELVLGIFSQILDREITAQDKSLIGRCVNEIYAKLQSRKKMEQPPTLSDLYRTMGEQPEPQARQLQLALELFVTGSLDLFNGQTHIQRQKGRNRLTVYGIAGLGQEQAAIGMLIMLEGIRARIASNARKGKATWLYIDEFHNLASQEFSARYLEKIWKEVRKLGGLCTGA
;
A
#
# COMPACT_ATOMS: atom_id res chain seq x y z
N THR A 1 2.66 2.66 -19.82
CA THR A 1 3.75 2.18 -18.93
C THR A 1 3.41 0.79 -18.47
N PHE A 2 4.34 -0.11 -18.53
CA PHE A 2 4.30 -1.40 -17.86
C PHE A 2 5.09 -1.28 -16.55
N ILE A 3 4.50 -1.66 -15.45
CA ILE A 3 5.11 -1.68 -14.12
C ILE A 3 5.06 -3.14 -13.67
N ASP A 4 6.20 -3.77 -13.70
CA ASP A 4 6.36 -5.14 -13.24
C ASP A 4 6.85 -5.14 -11.79
N PHE A 5 6.20 -5.90 -10.93
CA PHE A 5 6.61 -6.10 -9.54
C PHE A 5 7.50 -7.34 -9.38
N GLY A 6 7.88 -8.03 -10.47
CA GLY A 6 8.81 -9.15 -10.40
C GLY A 6 10.21 -8.70 -9.91
N ALA A 7 10.90 -9.58 -9.20
CA ALA A 7 12.20 -9.30 -8.58
C ALA A 7 13.28 -8.80 -9.56
N GLU A 8 13.17 -9.13 -10.84
CA GLU A 8 14.11 -8.73 -11.88
C GLU A 8 13.82 -7.35 -12.50
N ALA A 9 12.66 -6.76 -12.19
CA ALA A 9 12.18 -5.56 -12.87
C ALA A 9 12.84 -4.25 -12.39
N GLY A 10 13.58 -4.27 -11.29
CA GLY A 10 14.25 -3.10 -10.70
C GLY A 10 13.30 -1.98 -10.27
N HIS A 11 11.99 -2.30 -10.10
CA HIS A 11 10.99 -1.38 -9.57
C HIS A 11 10.82 -1.65 -8.08
N THR A 12 10.85 -0.58 -7.29
CA THR A 12 10.47 -0.62 -5.87
C THR A 12 9.26 0.28 -5.66
N VAL A 13 8.34 -0.14 -4.81
CA VAL A 13 7.17 0.66 -4.43
C VAL A 13 7.05 0.67 -2.91
N ASN A 14 7.18 1.86 -2.35
CA ASN A 14 7.04 2.07 -0.93
C ASN A 14 5.55 2.14 -0.54
N PRO A 15 5.02 1.21 0.25
CA PRO A 15 3.63 1.28 0.71
C PRO A 15 3.34 2.52 1.57
N LEU A 16 4.38 3.08 2.20
CA LEU A 16 4.30 4.23 3.09
C LEU A 16 4.65 5.56 2.41
N ASP A 17 4.76 5.57 1.05
CA ASP A 17 5.04 6.77 0.28
C ASP A 17 4.02 7.88 0.53
N THR A 18 4.46 9.14 0.45
CA THR A 18 3.65 10.34 0.68
C THR A 18 3.12 10.98 -0.61
N ASP A 19 3.36 10.39 -1.77
CA ASP A 19 2.93 10.91 -3.08
C ASP A 19 1.43 11.17 -3.17
N THR A 20 0.64 10.41 -2.40
CA THR A 20 -0.82 10.48 -2.39
C THR A 20 -1.39 11.43 -1.34
N LEU A 21 -0.55 12.03 -0.49
CA LEU A 21 -0.99 12.92 0.60
C LEU A 21 -1.90 14.06 0.11
N SER A 22 -1.59 14.64 -1.05
CA SER A 22 -2.38 15.74 -1.64
C SER A 22 -3.80 15.33 -2.03
N TYR A 23 -4.12 14.04 -2.04
CA TYR A 23 -5.46 13.54 -2.41
C TYR A 23 -6.40 13.43 -1.21
N PHE A 24 -5.88 13.62 -0.01
CA PHE A 24 -6.66 13.57 1.21
C PHE A 24 -7.06 14.98 1.71
N PRO A 25 -8.21 15.12 2.38
CA PRO A 25 -8.67 16.40 2.89
C PRO A 25 -7.76 16.97 3.98
N ASN A 26 -7.08 16.12 4.72
CA ASN A 26 -6.12 16.49 5.77
C ASN A 26 -5.16 15.33 6.07
N VAL A 27 -4.10 15.64 6.81
CA VAL A 27 -3.06 14.66 7.19
C VAL A 27 -3.62 13.51 8.02
N LYS A 28 -4.61 13.78 8.89
CA LYS A 28 -5.22 12.74 9.74
C LYS A 28 -5.93 11.69 8.88
N ALA A 29 -6.72 12.11 7.90
CA ALA A 29 -7.40 11.19 6.98
C ALA A 29 -6.40 10.35 6.18
N TYR A 30 -5.29 10.96 5.76
CA TYR A 30 -4.20 10.27 5.08
C TYR A 30 -3.55 9.19 5.99
N ILE A 31 -3.21 9.54 7.23
CA ILE A 31 -2.60 8.59 8.17
C ILE A 31 -3.57 7.44 8.50
N THR A 32 -4.87 7.74 8.63
CA THR A 32 -5.89 6.70 8.82
C THR A 32 -5.90 5.71 7.67
N ASP A 33 -5.87 6.20 6.44
CA ASP A 33 -5.84 5.36 5.23
C ASP A 33 -4.56 4.52 5.15
N LYS A 34 -3.40 5.10 5.49
CA LYS A 34 -2.14 4.34 5.57
C LYS A 34 -2.16 3.31 6.70
N THR A 35 -2.82 3.60 7.82
CA THR A 35 -3.02 2.61 8.88
C THR A 35 -3.85 1.43 8.39
N GLU A 36 -4.93 1.68 7.64
CA GLU A 36 -5.72 0.60 7.03
C GLU A 36 -4.89 -0.26 6.07
N LEU A 37 -4.03 0.36 5.25
CA LEU A 37 -3.11 -0.37 4.36
C LEU A 37 -2.14 -1.25 5.16
N VAL A 38 -1.52 -0.72 6.21
CA VAL A 38 -0.58 -1.46 7.06
C VAL A 38 -1.30 -2.60 7.79
N LEU A 39 -2.52 -2.39 8.29
CA LEU A 39 -3.35 -3.45 8.85
C LEU A 39 -3.62 -4.55 7.81
N GLY A 40 -3.85 -4.16 6.57
CA GLY A 40 -3.99 -5.11 5.46
C GLY A 40 -2.72 -5.93 5.24
N ILE A 41 -1.56 -5.31 5.23
CA ILE A 41 -0.27 -6.02 5.12
C ILE A 41 -0.14 -7.02 6.27
N PHE A 42 -0.36 -6.60 7.52
CA PHE A 42 -0.27 -7.51 8.67
C PHE A 42 -1.30 -8.65 8.62
N SER A 43 -2.48 -8.44 8.04
CA SER A 43 -3.46 -9.52 7.86
C SER A 43 -3.00 -10.61 6.88
N GLN A 44 -2.04 -10.30 6.02
CA GLN A 44 -1.46 -11.26 5.08
C GLN A 44 -0.24 -12.00 5.66
N ILE A 45 0.55 -11.33 6.51
CA ILE A 45 1.79 -11.90 7.03
C ILE A 45 1.63 -12.61 8.38
N LEU A 46 0.54 -12.34 9.11
CA LEU A 46 0.26 -13.02 10.38
C LEU A 46 -0.56 -14.29 10.12
N ASP A 47 -0.11 -15.41 10.69
CA ASP A 47 -0.84 -16.68 10.67
C ASP A 47 -1.94 -16.71 11.76
N ARG A 48 -2.62 -15.57 11.94
CA ARG A 48 -3.73 -15.38 12.88
C ARG A 48 -4.51 -14.11 12.59
N GLU A 49 -5.71 -14.01 13.13
CA GLU A 49 -6.47 -12.77 13.07
C GLU A 49 -5.79 -11.61 13.83
N ILE A 50 -5.95 -10.40 13.28
CA ILE A 50 -5.47 -9.17 13.91
C ILE A 50 -6.37 -8.80 15.09
N THR A 51 -5.81 -8.80 16.29
CA THR A 51 -6.51 -8.43 17.52
C THR A 51 -6.71 -6.91 17.65
N ALA A 52 -7.55 -6.49 18.60
CA ALA A 52 -7.71 -5.08 18.94
C ALA A 52 -6.40 -4.44 19.45
N GLN A 53 -5.56 -5.22 20.16
CA GLN A 53 -4.25 -4.78 20.64
C GLN A 53 -3.29 -4.54 19.48
N ASP A 54 -3.23 -5.47 18.50
CA ASP A 54 -2.42 -5.30 17.29
C ASP A 54 -2.82 -4.03 16.53
N LYS A 55 -4.14 -3.81 16.36
CA LYS A 55 -4.65 -2.61 15.69
C LYS A 55 -4.20 -1.33 16.39
N SER A 56 -4.23 -1.31 17.72
CA SER A 56 -3.81 -0.15 18.51
C SER A 56 -2.30 0.09 18.38
N LEU A 57 -1.48 -0.97 18.44
CA LEU A 57 -0.03 -0.90 18.28
C LEU A 57 0.36 -0.42 16.86
N ILE A 58 -0.20 -1.05 15.84
CA ILE A 58 0.04 -0.68 14.44
C ILE A 58 -0.35 0.78 14.21
N GLY A 59 -1.54 1.19 14.67
CA GLY A 59 -2.00 2.57 14.52
C GLY A 59 -1.09 3.58 15.21
N ARG A 60 -0.58 3.27 16.41
CA ARG A 60 0.39 4.11 17.14
C ARG A 60 1.69 4.23 16.36
N CYS A 61 2.29 3.11 15.93
CA CYS A 61 3.53 3.14 15.17
C CYS A 61 3.40 3.91 13.85
N VAL A 62 2.29 3.72 13.12
CA VAL A 62 2.03 4.48 11.89
C VAL A 62 1.90 5.98 12.19
N ASN A 63 1.21 6.38 13.26
CA ASN A 63 1.15 7.79 13.66
C ASN A 63 2.54 8.34 14.01
N GLU A 64 3.39 7.59 14.70
CA GLU A 64 4.74 8.01 15.09
C GLU A 64 5.63 8.27 13.87
N ILE A 65 5.66 7.36 12.89
CA ILE A 65 6.48 7.54 11.67
C ILE A 65 6.03 8.73 10.82
N TYR A 66 4.75 9.10 10.90
CA TYR A 66 4.20 10.27 10.21
C TYR A 66 4.09 11.53 11.10
N ALA A 67 4.63 11.54 12.31
CA ALA A 67 4.51 12.68 13.23
C ALA A 67 5.01 14.01 12.63
N LYS A 68 6.05 13.98 11.79
CA LYS A 68 6.55 15.16 11.06
C LYS A 68 5.50 15.77 10.13
N LEU A 69 4.68 14.95 9.48
CA LEU A 69 3.58 15.43 8.64
C LEU A 69 2.50 16.13 9.49
N GLN A 70 2.18 15.57 10.66
CA GLN A 70 1.20 16.15 11.57
C GLN A 70 1.65 17.52 12.08
N SER A 71 2.94 17.68 12.39
CA SER A 71 3.53 18.96 12.81
C SER A 71 3.79 19.93 11.65
N ARG A 72 3.31 19.60 10.43
CA ARG A 72 3.54 20.38 9.20
C ARG A 72 5.02 20.58 8.86
N LYS A 73 5.90 19.79 9.42
CA LYS A 73 7.31 19.78 9.05
C LYS A 73 7.48 18.95 7.77
N LYS A 74 8.26 19.50 6.83
CA LYS A 74 8.61 18.74 5.62
C LYS A 74 9.44 17.52 6.00
N MET A 75 9.02 16.34 5.55
CA MET A 75 9.86 15.14 5.62
C MET A 75 10.88 15.20 4.49
N GLU A 76 12.12 14.80 4.78
CA GLU A 76 13.16 14.69 3.76
C GLU A 76 12.84 13.55 2.80
N GLN A 77 12.43 12.41 3.34
CA GLN A 77 11.97 11.24 2.59
C GLN A 77 10.74 10.63 3.26
N PRO A 78 9.85 9.98 2.49
CA PRO A 78 8.78 9.17 3.04
C PRO A 78 9.31 8.06 3.95
N PRO A 79 8.60 7.69 5.04
CA PRO A 79 8.96 6.55 5.86
C PRO A 79 8.88 5.25 5.04
N THR A 80 9.63 4.25 5.44
CA THR A 80 9.66 2.92 4.84
C THR A 80 9.20 1.84 5.81
N LEU A 81 9.10 0.59 5.35
CA LEU A 81 8.84 -0.55 6.24
C LEU A 81 9.95 -0.71 7.29
N SER A 82 11.19 -0.33 6.98
CA SER A 82 12.29 -0.27 7.97
C SER A 82 12.02 0.69 9.11
N ASP A 83 11.42 1.85 8.82
CA ASP A 83 11.06 2.82 9.87
C ASP A 83 9.95 2.27 10.76
N LEU A 84 8.97 1.59 10.15
CA LEU A 84 7.89 0.93 10.88
C LEU A 84 8.44 -0.20 11.77
N TYR A 85 9.30 -1.06 11.23
CA TYR A 85 9.97 -2.15 11.94
C TYR A 85 10.73 -1.63 13.16
N ARG A 86 11.53 -0.57 13.00
CA ARG A 86 12.27 0.06 14.09
C ARG A 86 11.33 0.62 15.16
N THR A 87 10.31 1.36 14.74
CA THR A 87 9.33 1.95 15.66
C THR A 87 8.56 0.89 16.45
N MET A 88 8.25 -0.26 15.85
CA MET A 88 7.65 -1.39 16.56
C MET A 88 8.61 -1.97 17.61
N GLY A 89 9.90 -2.06 17.30
CA GLY A 89 10.91 -2.53 18.27
C GLY A 89 11.13 -1.61 19.46
N GLU A 90 10.75 -0.33 19.35
CA GLU A 90 10.84 0.66 20.43
C GLU A 90 9.62 0.62 21.37
N GLN A 91 8.56 -0.11 21.02
CA GLN A 91 7.36 -0.23 21.85
C GLN A 91 7.58 -1.23 23.00
N PRO A 92 7.10 -0.93 24.23
CA PRO A 92 7.34 -1.76 25.40
C PRO A 92 6.48 -3.04 25.44
N GLU A 93 5.42 -3.13 24.66
CA GLU A 93 4.50 -4.24 24.72
C GLU A 93 5.07 -5.51 24.03
N PRO A 94 4.95 -6.71 24.65
CA PRO A 94 5.43 -7.95 24.05
C PRO A 94 4.82 -8.24 22.66
N GLN A 95 3.59 -7.81 22.43
CA GLN A 95 2.90 -7.94 21.15
C GLN A 95 3.61 -7.15 20.04
N ALA A 96 4.20 -6.01 20.37
CA ALA A 96 4.95 -5.22 19.41
C ALA A 96 6.15 -5.98 18.86
N ARG A 97 6.84 -6.78 19.72
CA ARG A 97 7.92 -7.66 19.29
C ARG A 97 7.44 -8.76 18.34
N GLN A 98 6.25 -9.31 18.56
CA GLN A 98 5.67 -10.31 17.65
C GLN A 98 5.36 -9.70 16.28
N LEU A 99 4.76 -8.50 16.25
CA LEU A 99 4.51 -7.77 15.00
C LEU A 99 5.82 -7.42 14.29
N GLN A 100 6.83 -6.98 15.04
CA GLN A 100 8.15 -6.69 14.50
C GLN A 100 8.76 -7.92 13.83
N LEU A 101 8.74 -9.08 14.49
CA LEU A 101 9.26 -10.35 13.96
C LEU A 101 8.52 -10.78 12.69
N ALA A 102 7.19 -10.63 12.66
CA ALA A 102 6.40 -10.93 11.45
C ALA A 102 6.80 -10.06 10.26
N LEU A 103 7.18 -8.79 10.51
CA LEU A 103 7.61 -7.86 9.46
C LEU A 103 9.08 -8.08 9.03
N GLU A 104 9.88 -8.77 9.83
CA GLU A 104 11.33 -8.88 9.63
C GLU A 104 11.70 -9.46 8.25
N LEU A 105 10.98 -10.47 7.79
CA LEU A 105 11.20 -11.11 6.49
C LEU A 105 11.07 -10.12 5.32
N PHE A 106 10.22 -9.10 5.47
CA PHE A 106 9.95 -8.07 4.46
C PHE A 106 10.83 -6.82 4.61
N VAL A 107 11.68 -6.78 5.63
CA VAL A 107 12.56 -5.62 5.90
C VAL A 107 14.03 -5.98 5.77
N THR A 108 14.46 -7.08 6.40
CA THR A 108 15.85 -7.53 6.43
C THR A 108 16.05 -8.90 5.79
N GLY A 109 14.95 -9.56 5.44
CA GLY A 109 14.96 -10.90 4.85
C GLY A 109 14.93 -10.87 3.33
N SER A 110 14.62 -12.02 2.73
CA SER A 110 14.62 -12.23 1.28
C SER A 110 13.41 -11.64 0.54
N LEU A 111 12.43 -11.09 1.25
CA LEU A 111 11.19 -10.55 0.69
C LEU A 111 11.12 -9.01 0.81
N ASP A 112 12.25 -8.33 0.75
CA ASP A 112 12.40 -6.88 0.99
C ASP A 112 11.99 -5.97 -0.17
N LEU A 113 11.38 -6.52 -1.21
CA LEU A 113 10.99 -5.81 -2.44
C LEU A 113 10.22 -4.49 -2.20
N PHE A 114 9.44 -4.42 -1.11
CA PHE A 114 8.63 -3.25 -0.75
C PHE A 114 9.29 -2.37 0.33
N ASN A 115 10.53 -2.68 0.72
CA ASN A 115 11.27 -1.95 1.75
C ASN A 115 12.27 -0.94 1.17
N GLY A 116 11.83 -0.08 0.28
CA GLY A 116 12.67 0.95 -0.32
C GLY A 116 11.85 2.18 -0.66
N GLN A 117 12.51 3.25 -1.07
CA GLN A 117 11.82 4.40 -1.65
C GLN A 117 11.23 4.02 -3.01
N THR A 118 10.09 4.60 -3.35
CA THR A 118 9.43 4.31 -4.63
C THR A 118 10.34 4.69 -5.80
N HIS A 119 10.73 3.69 -6.56
CA HIS A 119 11.47 3.85 -7.80
C HIS A 119 10.73 3.14 -8.94
N ILE A 120 9.97 3.91 -9.71
CA ILE A 120 9.27 3.40 -10.90
C ILE A 120 9.90 4.05 -12.11
N GLN A 121 10.47 3.26 -13.00
CA GLN A 121 10.95 3.74 -14.29
C GLN A 121 9.74 4.17 -15.15
N ARG A 122 9.43 5.45 -15.10
CA ARG A 122 8.36 6.03 -15.91
C ARG A 122 8.90 6.32 -17.31
N GLN A 123 8.33 5.72 -18.33
CA GLN A 123 8.61 6.15 -19.69
C GLN A 123 8.21 7.63 -19.86
N LYS A 124 9.13 8.45 -20.40
CA LYS A 124 8.86 9.86 -20.70
C LYS A 124 7.77 9.94 -21.77
N GLY A 125 6.61 10.51 -21.42
CA GLY A 125 5.52 10.73 -22.38
C GLY A 125 4.15 10.83 -21.71
N ARG A 126 3.12 11.23 -22.50
CA ARG A 126 1.71 11.21 -22.08
C ARG A 126 1.19 9.77 -22.11
N ASN A 127 1.41 9.05 -21.03
CA ASN A 127 1.00 7.66 -20.95
C ASN A 127 -0.45 7.56 -20.48
N ARG A 128 -1.33 7.10 -21.37
CA ARG A 128 -2.77 6.91 -21.09
C ARG A 128 -3.07 5.52 -20.54
N LEU A 129 -2.19 4.56 -20.75
CA LEU A 129 -2.32 3.19 -20.30
C LEU A 129 -1.19 2.85 -19.30
N THR A 130 -1.55 2.27 -18.17
CA THR A 130 -0.60 1.67 -17.21
C THR A 130 -1.05 0.24 -16.98
N VAL A 131 -0.12 -0.69 -17.14
CA VAL A 131 -0.32 -2.12 -16.89
C VAL A 131 0.55 -2.49 -15.69
N TYR A 132 -0.01 -3.20 -14.75
CA TYR A 132 0.68 -3.73 -13.58
C TYR A 132 0.83 -5.24 -13.74
N GLY A 133 2.07 -5.73 -13.68
CA GLY A 133 2.42 -7.15 -13.70
C GLY A 133 2.79 -7.62 -12.30
N ILE A 134 2.20 -8.72 -11.85
CA ILE A 134 2.47 -9.35 -10.55
C ILE A 134 2.90 -10.81 -10.68
N ALA A 135 2.97 -11.32 -11.89
CA ALA A 135 3.27 -12.74 -12.15
C ALA A 135 4.67 -13.19 -11.65
N GLY A 136 5.61 -12.26 -11.51
CA GLY A 136 6.96 -12.54 -11.01
C GLY A 136 7.10 -12.54 -9.49
N LEU A 137 6.01 -12.27 -8.73
CA LEU A 137 6.04 -12.28 -7.28
C LEU A 137 5.81 -13.70 -6.73
N GLY A 138 6.56 -14.07 -5.71
CA GLY A 138 6.25 -15.25 -4.91
C GLY A 138 4.89 -15.10 -4.18
N GLN A 139 4.31 -16.21 -3.74
CA GLN A 139 2.96 -16.22 -3.16
C GLN A 139 2.77 -15.20 -2.03
N GLU A 140 3.71 -15.12 -1.10
CA GLU A 140 3.69 -14.18 0.04
C GLU A 140 3.78 -12.72 -0.43
N GLN A 141 4.66 -12.43 -1.39
CA GLN A 141 4.83 -11.10 -1.94
C GLN A 141 3.65 -10.66 -2.81
N ALA A 142 3.01 -11.61 -3.50
CA ALA A 142 1.90 -11.31 -4.39
C ALA A 142 0.71 -10.71 -3.64
N ALA A 143 0.38 -11.24 -2.46
CA ALA A 143 -0.71 -10.72 -1.63
C ALA A 143 -0.44 -9.26 -1.20
N ILE A 144 0.77 -8.99 -0.70
CA ILE A 144 1.18 -7.64 -0.29
C ILE A 144 1.29 -6.72 -1.52
N GLY A 145 1.91 -7.19 -2.61
CA GLY A 145 2.04 -6.45 -3.86
C GLY A 145 0.69 -6.03 -4.44
N MET A 146 -0.30 -6.90 -4.38
CA MET A 146 -1.67 -6.59 -4.79
C MET A 146 -2.28 -5.46 -3.95
N LEU A 147 -2.11 -5.47 -2.63
CA LEU A 147 -2.61 -4.40 -1.77
C LEU A 147 -1.98 -3.05 -2.11
N ILE A 148 -0.65 -3.03 -2.26
CA ILE A 148 0.11 -1.82 -2.60
C ILE A 148 -0.29 -1.31 -3.98
N MET A 149 -0.44 -2.20 -4.95
CA MET A 149 -0.88 -1.88 -6.30
C MET A 149 -2.29 -1.27 -6.30
N LEU A 150 -3.24 -1.90 -5.62
CA LEU A 150 -4.62 -1.44 -5.54
C LEU A 150 -4.71 -0.07 -4.86
N GLU A 151 -3.90 0.19 -3.81
CA GLU A 151 -3.80 1.50 -3.18
C GLU A 151 -3.28 2.56 -4.17
N GLY A 152 -2.22 2.25 -4.90
CA GLY A 152 -1.68 3.14 -5.93
C GLY A 152 -2.69 3.45 -7.05
N ILE A 153 -3.47 2.46 -7.47
CA ILE A 153 -4.54 2.61 -8.46
C ILE A 153 -5.63 3.53 -7.92
N ARG A 154 -6.11 3.28 -6.69
CA ARG A 154 -7.13 4.09 -6.03
C ARG A 154 -6.72 5.57 -5.93
N ALA A 155 -5.49 5.81 -5.47
CA ALA A 155 -4.93 7.15 -5.40
C ALA A 155 -4.86 7.83 -6.77
N ARG A 156 -4.47 7.09 -7.81
CA ARG A 156 -4.43 7.61 -9.18
C ARG A 156 -5.82 7.96 -9.73
N ILE A 157 -6.82 7.13 -9.47
CA ILE A 157 -8.21 7.40 -9.84
C ILE A 157 -8.68 8.71 -9.19
N ALA A 158 -8.45 8.87 -7.89
CA ALA A 158 -8.79 10.09 -7.16
C ALA A 158 -8.06 11.33 -7.72
N SER A 159 -6.78 11.20 -8.06
CA SER A 159 -6.00 12.28 -8.70
C SER A 159 -6.57 12.69 -10.07
N ASN A 160 -6.93 11.71 -10.88
CA ASN A 160 -7.50 11.94 -12.21
C ASN A 160 -8.87 12.61 -12.11
N ALA A 161 -9.72 12.17 -11.18
CA ALA A 161 -11.04 12.77 -10.94
C ALA A 161 -10.94 14.26 -10.62
N ARG A 162 -10.00 14.68 -9.78
CA ARG A 162 -9.76 16.11 -9.49
C ARG A 162 -9.34 16.93 -10.71
N LYS A 163 -8.76 16.28 -11.71
CA LYS A 163 -8.34 16.88 -12.98
C LYS A 163 -9.41 16.76 -14.06
N GLY A 164 -10.64 16.31 -13.71
CA GLY A 164 -11.72 16.07 -14.66
C GLY A 164 -11.42 14.93 -15.65
N LYS A 165 -10.54 13.98 -15.29
CA LYS A 165 -10.15 12.85 -16.15
C LYS A 165 -10.82 11.58 -15.67
N ALA A 166 -11.62 10.95 -16.51
CA ALA A 166 -12.12 9.60 -16.27
C ALA A 166 -10.97 8.59 -16.26
N THR A 167 -11.09 7.57 -15.41
CA THR A 167 -10.13 6.45 -15.35
C THR A 167 -10.89 5.15 -15.51
N TRP A 168 -10.35 4.27 -16.33
CA TRP A 168 -10.88 2.92 -16.50
C TRP A 168 -9.91 1.93 -15.89
N LEU A 169 -10.41 1.11 -14.97
CA LEU A 169 -9.68 0.00 -14.35
C LEU A 169 -10.15 -1.30 -14.96
N TYR A 170 -9.23 -2.02 -15.60
CA TYR A 170 -9.43 -3.39 -16.05
C TYR A 170 -8.65 -4.32 -15.12
N ILE A 171 -9.30 -5.37 -14.67
CA ILE A 171 -8.69 -6.43 -13.86
C ILE A 171 -8.91 -7.72 -14.60
N ASP A 172 -7.82 -8.30 -15.10
CA ASP A 172 -7.79 -9.63 -15.66
C ASP A 172 -7.66 -10.67 -14.53
N GLU A 173 -8.23 -11.86 -14.72
CA GLU A 173 -8.25 -12.91 -13.69
C GLU A 173 -8.79 -12.38 -12.33
N PHE A 174 -9.88 -11.64 -12.38
CA PHE A 174 -10.50 -10.99 -11.21
C PHE A 174 -10.72 -11.95 -10.04
N HIS A 175 -10.99 -13.25 -10.33
CA HIS A 175 -11.22 -14.26 -9.32
C HIS A 175 -10.00 -14.49 -8.41
N ASN A 176 -8.77 -14.28 -8.90
CA ASN A 176 -7.55 -14.41 -8.08
C ASN A 176 -7.49 -13.33 -6.99
N LEU A 177 -7.91 -12.12 -7.32
CA LEU A 177 -8.01 -11.01 -6.35
C LEU A 177 -9.17 -11.19 -5.38
N ALA A 178 -10.28 -11.74 -5.86
CA ALA A 178 -11.49 -11.95 -5.07
C ALA A 178 -11.40 -13.18 -4.14
N SER A 179 -10.47 -14.09 -4.37
CA SER A 179 -10.29 -15.31 -3.56
C SER A 179 -9.79 -15.06 -2.14
N GLN A 180 -9.12 -13.93 -1.90
CA GLN A 180 -8.61 -13.55 -0.59
C GLN A 180 -9.53 -12.50 0.05
N GLU A 181 -9.98 -12.74 1.27
CA GLU A 181 -10.99 -11.91 1.96
C GLU A 181 -10.58 -10.43 2.02
N PHE A 182 -9.32 -10.13 2.34
CA PHE A 182 -8.86 -8.75 2.45
C PHE A 182 -8.81 -8.05 1.09
N SER A 183 -8.26 -8.70 0.07
CA SER A 183 -8.21 -8.17 -1.30
C SER A 183 -9.63 -7.97 -1.86
N ALA A 184 -10.55 -8.91 -1.60
CA ALA A 184 -11.95 -8.79 -1.99
C ALA A 184 -12.62 -7.55 -1.36
N ARG A 185 -12.44 -7.33 -0.05
CA ARG A 185 -12.96 -6.13 0.65
C ARG A 185 -12.35 -4.83 0.09
N TYR A 186 -11.06 -4.85 -0.22
CA TYR A 186 -10.38 -3.69 -0.79
C TYR A 186 -10.87 -3.38 -2.20
N LEU A 187 -11.08 -4.41 -3.02
CA LEU A 187 -11.70 -4.28 -4.34
C LEU A 187 -13.12 -3.74 -4.25
N GLU A 188 -13.93 -4.25 -3.34
CA GLU A 188 -15.29 -3.74 -3.12
C GLU A 188 -15.26 -2.24 -2.78
N LYS A 189 -14.33 -1.80 -1.92
CA LYS A 189 -14.11 -0.39 -1.60
C LYS A 189 -13.79 0.42 -2.87
N ILE A 190 -12.81 -0.04 -3.66
CA ILE A 190 -12.45 0.61 -4.94
C ILE A 190 -13.66 0.68 -5.87
N TRP A 191 -14.40 -0.41 -6.06
CA TRP A 191 -15.56 -0.48 -6.95
C TRP A 191 -16.63 0.55 -6.59
N LYS A 192 -16.91 0.68 -5.28
CA LYS A 192 -17.87 1.68 -4.77
C LYS A 192 -17.37 3.11 -4.94
N GLU A 193 -16.09 3.35 -4.74
CA GLU A 193 -15.48 4.69 -4.81
C GLU A 193 -15.27 5.16 -6.26
N VAL A 194 -14.84 4.28 -7.15
CA VAL A 194 -14.50 4.61 -8.55
C VAL A 194 -15.66 5.29 -9.27
N ARG A 195 -16.89 4.77 -9.09
CA ARG A 195 -18.08 5.37 -9.69
C ARG A 195 -18.31 6.81 -9.24
N LYS A 196 -18.08 7.11 -7.94
CA LYS A 196 -18.20 8.47 -7.39
C LYS A 196 -17.12 9.40 -7.93
N LEU A 197 -16.00 8.84 -8.36
CA LEU A 197 -14.86 9.57 -8.90
C LEU A 197 -14.87 9.64 -10.45
N GLY A 198 -15.99 9.30 -11.09
CA GLY A 198 -16.12 9.34 -12.55
C GLY A 198 -15.25 8.30 -13.27
N GLY A 199 -14.95 7.18 -12.59
CA GLY A 199 -14.21 6.06 -13.16
C GLY A 199 -15.13 4.88 -13.51
N LEU A 200 -14.56 3.93 -14.23
CA LEU A 200 -15.18 2.67 -14.63
C LEU A 200 -14.32 1.49 -14.21
N CYS A 201 -14.94 0.39 -13.79
CA CYS A 201 -14.26 -0.86 -13.47
C CYS A 201 -14.81 -1.99 -14.33
N THR A 202 -13.92 -2.85 -14.80
CA THR A 202 -14.25 -4.10 -15.50
C THR A 202 -13.36 -5.22 -14.97
N GLY A 203 -13.96 -6.34 -14.60
CA GLY A 203 -13.26 -7.58 -14.23
C GLY A 203 -13.58 -8.67 -15.22
N ALA A 204 -12.61 -9.48 -15.61
CA ALA A 204 -12.75 -10.66 -16.45
C ALA A 204 -12.32 -11.92 -15.67
#